data_4aafa8461f1c1ab361f368f18efa4838
#
_entry.id   4aafa8461f1c1ab361f368f18efa4838
#
_cell.length_a   1.000
_cell.length_b   1.000
_cell.length_c   1.000
_cell.angle_alpha   90.00
_cell.angle_beta   90.00
_cell.angle_gamma   90.00
#
_symmetry.space_group_name_H-M   'P 1'
#
loop_
_entity.id
_entity.type
_entity.pdbx_description
1 polymer ?
#
loop_
_entity_poly.entity_id
_entity_poly.type
_entity_poly.pdbx_seq_one_letter_code
_entity_poly.pdbx_strand_id
1 'polypeptide(L)'
;VGVKNPSTYRKRSAGGHIHMGLSGDCMKARERLVPILDVILGNTCVLLDRDPKAAERRRHYGRAGEYRLPKYGLEYRVLSNFWLRSYPLMSFVMAVARQATYILGTTMRYEALTRAADKITYFDAERELLKRVDIQLVRQAINKNDVDLAWKNWEGVKDFFQTYVPAGHQGLSINCLNEFEFFPSRIQEKGM
;
A
#
# COMPACT_ATOMS: atom_id res chain seq x y z
N VAL A 1 15.91 16.51 17.06
CA VAL A 1 16.17 16.90 15.66
C VAL A 1 15.96 18.42 15.60
N GLY A 2 17.09 19.17 15.54
CA GLY A 2 17.04 20.63 15.49
C GLY A 2 16.37 21.12 14.20
N VAL A 3 15.49 22.10 14.31
CA VAL A 3 14.86 22.75 13.15
C VAL A 3 15.95 23.54 12.42
N LYS A 4 16.34 23.09 11.22
CA LYS A 4 17.27 23.81 10.37
C LYS A 4 16.62 25.10 9.89
N ASN A 5 17.36 26.19 9.90
CA ASN A 5 16.87 27.48 9.44
C ASN A 5 16.35 27.38 7.98
N PRO A 6 15.07 27.67 7.72
CA PRO A 6 14.46 27.53 6.39
C PRO A 6 15.13 28.38 5.31
N SER A 7 15.74 29.47 5.66
CA SER A 7 16.41 30.39 4.72
C SER A 7 17.72 29.84 4.13
N THR A 8 18.35 28.89 4.81
CA THR A 8 19.61 28.27 4.37
C THR A 8 19.42 26.90 3.71
N TYR A 9 18.24 26.31 3.78
CA TYR A 9 17.96 24.97 3.27
C TYR A 9 17.19 25.05 1.94
N ARG A 10 17.89 24.83 0.83
CA ARG A 10 17.31 24.91 -0.52
C ARG A 10 16.47 23.70 -0.92
N LYS A 11 16.63 22.55 -0.24
CA LYS A 11 15.87 21.31 -0.54
C LYS A 11 14.80 21.10 0.51
N ARG A 12 13.56 20.97 0.08
CA ARG A 12 12.43 20.58 0.93
C ARG A 12 11.99 19.19 0.55
N SER A 13 11.97 18.28 1.52
CA SER A 13 11.40 16.95 1.34
C SER A 13 9.94 16.97 1.80
N ALA A 14 9.05 16.50 0.96
CA ALA A 14 7.65 16.28 1.32
C ALA A 14 7.35 14.79 1.27
N GLY A 15 6.65 14.26 2.29
CA GLY A 15 6.13 12.92 2.34
C GLY A 15 4.64 12.90 2.02
N GLY A 16 4.14 11.75 1.60
CA GLY A 16 2.70 11.49 1.40
C GLY A 16 2.24 10.38 2.34
N HIS A 17 2.36 10.63 3.66
CA HIS A 17 2.00 9.62 4.66
C HIS A 17 0.51 9.36 4.69
N ILE A 18 0.14 8.10 4.90
CA ILE A 18 -1.25 7.70 5.06
C ILE A 18 -1.48 7.37 6.53
N HIS A 19 -2.45 8.06 7.13
CA HIS A 19 -2.89 7.84 8.49
C HIS A 19 -4.17 7.02 8.49
N MET A 20 -4.16 5.91 9.20
CA MET A 20 -5.30 5.02 9.35
C MET A 20 -5.74 4.98 10.81
N GLY A 21 -6.97 5.43 11.05
CA GLY A 21 -7.65 5.25 12.34
C GLY A 21 -8.15 3.81 12.47
N LEU A 22 -7.86 3.16 13.59
CA LEU A 22 -8.21 1.77 13.84
C LEU A 22 -8.89 1.62 15.18
N SER A 23 -9.69 0.56 15.33
CA SER A 23 -10.38 0.22 16.59
C SER A 23 -10.41 -1.29 16.81
N GLY A 24 -10.80 -1.71 18.00
CA GLY A 24 -10.99 -3.11 18.36
C GLY A 24 -9.74 -3.98 18.11
N ASP A 25 -9.94 -5.14 17.52
CA ASP A 25 -8.86 -6.09 17.26
C ASP A 25 -7.90 -5.63 16.15
N CYS A 26 -8.37 -4.85 15.20
CA CYS A 26 -7.49 -4.22 14.21
C CYS A 26 -6.48 -3.27 14.86
N MET A 27 -6.85 -2.56 15.92
CA MET A 27 -5.92 -1.73 16.68
C MET A 27 -4.83 -2.55 17.36
N LYS A 28 -5.17 -3.72 17.92
CA LYS A 28 -4.20 -4.62 18.56
C LYS A 28 -3.24 -5.23 17.55
N ALA A 29 -3.72 -5.51 16.34
CA ALA A 29 -2.98 -6.15 15.26
C ALA A 29 -2.45 -5.17 14.19
N ARG A 30 -2.41 -3.87 14.48
CA ARG A 30 -2.16 -2.79 13.50
C ARG A 30 -0.85 -2.93 12.72
N GLU A 31 0.19 -3.51 13.30
CA GLU A 31 1.47 -3.73 12.62
C GLU A 31 1.36 -4.71 11.45
N ARG A 32 0.37 -5.61 11.48
CA ARG A 32 0.08 -6.53 10.37
C ARG A 32 -0.39 -5.80 9.11
N LEU A 33 -0.86 -4.55 9.22
CA LEU A 33 -1.14 -3.71 8.05
C LEU A 33 0.10 -3.40 7.22
N VAL A 34 1.29 -3.37 7.82
CA VAL A 34 2.50 -2.91 7.14
C VAL A 34 2.86 -3.79 5.94
N PRO A 35 2.99 -5.13 6.05
CA PRO A 35 3.24 -5.98 4.90
C PRO A 35 2.09 -5.95 3.88
N ILE A 36 0.83 -5.86 4.32
CA ILE A 36 -0.31 -5.71 3.42
C ILE A 36 -0.15 -4.43 2.59
N LEU A 37 0.14 -3.30 3.25
CA LEU A 37 0.33 -2.00 2.59
C LEU A 37 1.57 -2.00 1.68
N ASP A 38 2.66 -2.66 2.07
CA ASP A 38 3.83 -2.78 1.20
C ASP A 38 3.45 -3.50 -0.11
N VAL A 39 2.66 -4.58 -0.04
CA VAL A 39 2.24 -5.36 -1.21
C VAL A 39 1.29 -4.57 -2.10
N ILE A 40 0.17 -4.06 -1.55
CA ILE A 40 -0.91 -3.53 -2.38
C ILE A 40 -0.79 -2.03 -2.67
N LEU A 41 -0.10 -1.28 -1.81
CA LEU A 41 0.02 0.18 -1.94
C LEU A 41 1.46 0.60 -2.25
N GLY A 42 2.43 0.23 -1.45
CA GLY A 42 3.82 0.62 -1.63
C GLY A 42 4.39 0.16 -2.97
N ASN A 43 4.22 -1.12 -3.29
CA ASN A 43 4.66 -1.71 -4.56
C ASN A 43 3.96 -1.07 -5.76
N THR A 44 2.64 -0.90 -5.68
CA THR A 44 1.83 -0.30 -6.74
C THR A 44 2.21 1.17 -6.98
N CYS A 45 2.52 1.89 -5.91
CA CYS A 45 2.95 3.29 -6.01
C CYS A 45 4.34 3.45 -6.67
N VAL A 46 5.18 2.41 -6.70
CA VAL A 46 6.41 2.42 -7.52
C VAL A 46 6.08 2.58 -9.01
N LEU A 47 4.99 1.95 -9.47
CA LEU A 47 4.54 2.02 -10.86
C LEU A 47 3.98 3.41 -11.22
N LEU A 48 3.46 4.15 -10.25
CA LEU A 48 2.76 5.43 -10.42
C LEU A 48 3.63 6.66 -10.12
N ASP A 49 4.64 6.51 -9.24
CA ASP A 49 5.52 7.60 -8.85
C ASP A 49 6.64 7.78 -9.88
N ARG A 50 6.47 8.76 -10.75
CA ARG A 50 7.41 9.09 -11.84
C ARG A 50 8.47 10.13 -11.45
N ASP A 51 8.63 10.43 -10.17
CA ASP A 51 9.70 11.32 -9.74
C ASP A 51 11.06 10.64 -9.98
N PRO A 52 11.94 11.21 -10.83
CA PRO A 52 13.26 10.63 -11.09
C PRO A 52 14.14 10.54 -9.84
N LYS A 53 13.78 11.25 -8.77
CA LYS A 53 14.44 11.21 -7.47
C LYS A 53 13.80 10.22 -6.48
N ALA A 54 12.80 9.45 -6.89
CA ALA A 54 12.12 8.50 -6.01
C ALA A 54 13.12 7.49 -5.39
N ALA A 55 14.05 6.95 -6.18
CA ALA A 55 15.10 6.05 -5.69
C ALA A 55 16.07 6.74 -4.71
N GLU A 56 16.48 7.99 -4.98
CA GLU A 56 17.32 8.78 -4.07
C GLU A 56 16.61 9.05 -2.74
N ARG A 57 15.32 9.40 -2.79
CA ARG A 57 14.51 9.61 -1.60
C ARG A 57 14.53 8.39 -0.69
N ARG A 58 14.36 7.18 -1.26
CA ARG A 58 14.29 5.92 -0.50
C ARG A 58 15.59 5.54 0.20
N ARG A 59 16.72 6.13 -0.17
CA ARG A 59 17.99 5.97 0.59
C ARG A 59 17.93 6.61 1.97
N HIS A 60 17.11 7.65 2.12
CA HIS A 60 17.04 8.46 3.34
C HIS A 60 15.70 8.36 4.06
N TYR A 61 14.62 8.03 3.32
CA TYR A 61 13.25 8.09 3.84
C TYR A 61 12.25 7.36 2.94
N GLY A 62 11.24 6.74 3.54
CA GLY A 62 10.16 6.07 2.82
C GLY A 62 10.56 4.71 2.26
N ARG A 63 11.36 3.96 3.00
CA ARG A 63 11.64 2.56 2.70
C ARG A 63 10.42 1.69 2.97
N ALA A 64 10.37 0.53 2.32
CA ALA A 64 9.37 -0.48 2.62
C ALA A 64 9.37 -0.81 4.12
N GLY A 65 8.19 -0.96 4.69
CA GLY A 65 8.03 -1.23 6.10
C GLY A 65 8.19 -0.02 7.03
N GLU A 66 8.38 1.20 6.52
CA GLU A 66 8.44 2.39 7.39
C GLU A 66 7.05 2.81 7.88
N TYR A 67 6.86 2.84 9.19
CA TYR A 67 5.61 3.23 9.84
C TYR A 67 5.83 3.87 11.21
N ARG A 68 4.77 4.43 11.77
CA ARG A 68 4.65 4.84 13.18
C ARG A 68 3.33 4.35 13.76
N LEU A 69 3.28 4.23 15.07
CA LEU A 69 2.11 3.79 15.82
C LEU A 69 1.54 4.94 16.67
N PRO A 70 0.82 5.89 16.07
CA PRO A 70 0.10 6.90 16.84
C PRO A 70 -1.02 6.25 17.66
N LYS A 71 -1.52 6.97 18.68
CA LYS A 71 -2.57 6.48 19.59
C LYS A 71 -3.86 6.04 18.88
N TYR A 72 -4.14 6.59 17.71
CA TYR A 72 -5.37 6.33 16.94
C TYR A 72 -5.21 5.20 15.88
N GLY A 73 -4.03 4.65 15.67
CA GLY A 73 -3.87 3.61 14.64
C GLY A 73 -2.45 3.44 14.09
N LEU A 74 -2.29 3.60 12.79
CA LEU A 74 -1.03 3.44 12.07
C LEU A 74 -0.81 4.60 11.09
N GLU A 75 0.41 5.11 11.04
CA GLU A 75 0.92 6.03 10.02
C GLU A 75 1.85 5.26 9.08
N TYR A 76 1.43 5.02 7.83
CA TYR A 76 2.26 4.41 6.79
C TYR A 76 3.09 5.47 6.08
N ARG A 77 4.43 5.33 6.05
CA ARG A 77 5.37 6.40 5.72
C ARG A 77 6.17 6.18 4.43
N VAL A 78 5.84 5.15 3.69
CA VAL A 78 6.58 4.73 2.50
C VAL A 78 6.38 5.66 1.31
N LEU A 79 5.18 6.23 1.14
CA LEU A 79 4.82 7.01 -0.04
C LEU A 79 5.49 8.40 -0.07
N SER A 80 5.83 8.86 -1.28
CA SER A 80 6.06 10.27 -1.57
C SER A 80 4.73 11.02 -1.71
N ASN A 81 4.77 12.31 -1.95
CA ASN A 81 3.58 13.13 -2.14
C ASN A 81 3.07 13.15 -3.60
N PHE A 82 3.54 12.25 -4.47
CA PHE A 82 3.19 12.22 -5.90
C PHE A 82 1.68 12.15 -6.14
N TRP A 83 0.96 11.45 -5.28
CA TRP A 83 -0.47 11.20 -5.39
C TRP A 83 -1.34 12.44 -5.11
N LEU A 84 -0.78 13.49 -4.51
CA LEU A 84 -1.46 14.77 -4.32
C LEU A 84 -1.57 15.60 -5.62
N ARG A 85 -0.93 15.16 -6.71
CA ARG A 85 -0.93 15.89 -7.99
C ARG A 85 -2.23 15.83 -8.76
N SER A 86 -3.07 14.82 -8.50
CA SER A 86 -4.35 14.69 -9.19
C SER A 86 -5.38 13.94 -8.33
N TYR A 87 -6.65 14.25 -8.57
CA TYR A 87 -7.76 13.58 -7.91
C TYR A 87 -7.78 12.06 -8.13
N PRO A 88 -7.57 11.53 -9.37
CA PRO A 88 -7.50 10.09 -9.59
C PRO A 88 -6.43 9.38 -8.75
N LEU A 89 -5.23 9.93 -8.66
CA LEU A 89 -4.16 9.37 -7.84
C LEU A 89 -4.51 9.40 -6.35
N MET A 90 -5.12 10.48 -5.88
CA MET A 90 -5.58 10.61 -4.50
C MET A 90 -6.66 9.57 -4.19
N SER A 91 -7.67 9.45 -5.03
CA SER A 91 -8.74 8.45 -4.91
C SER A 91 -8.17 7.04 -4.87
N PHE A 92 -7.26 6.71 -5.77
CA PHE A 92 -6.59 5.41 -5.82
C PHE A 92 -5.87 5.09 -4.51
N VAL A 93 -4.98 5.96 -4.05
CA VAL A 93 -4.19 5.75 -2.83
C VAL A 93 -5.10 5.57 -1.61
N MET A 94 -6.14 6.39 -1.47
CA MET A 94 -7.08 6.30 -0.35
C MET A 94 -7.94 5.04 -0.40
N ALA A 95 -8.39 4.62 -1.58
CA ALA A 95 -9.16 3.39 -1.75
C ALA A 95 -8.32 2.15 -1.44
N VAL A 96 -7.08 2.09 -1.93
CA VAL A 96 -6.17 0.96 -1.65
C VAL A 96 -5.77 0.92 -0.17
N ALA A 97 -5.51 2.06 0.47
CA ALA A 97 -5.26 2.11 1.91
C ALA A 97 -6.47 1.60 2.72
N ARG A 98 -7.69 1.96 2.32
CA ARG A 98 -8.92 1.42 2.93
C ARG A 98 -9.05 -0.09 2.69
N GLN A 99 -8.69 -0.57 1.51
CA GLN A 99 -8.68 -2.01 1.20
C GLN A 99 -7.73 -2.78 2.13
N ALA A 100 -6.55 -2.25 2.45
CA ALA A 100 -5.64 -2.85 3.42
C ALA A 100 -6.29 -3.02 4.79
N THR A 101 -7.00 -2.01 5.28
CA THR A 101 -7.71 -2.10 6.58
C THR A 101 -8.85 -3.12 6.53
N TYR A 102 -9.51 -3.26 5.39
CA TYR A 102 -10.54 -4.26 5.18
C TYR A 102 -9.97 -5.69 5.19
N ILE A 103 -8.84 -5.92 4.52
CA ILE A 103 -8.15 -7.23 4.52
C ILE A 103 -7.80 -7.62 5.96
N LEU A 104 -7.20 -6.73 6.74
CA LEU A 104 -6.90 -6.98 8.14
C LEU A 104 -8.18 -7.28 8.95
N GLY A 105 -9.24 -6.48 8.78
CA GLY A 105 -10.52 -6.66 9.48
C GLY A 105 -11.17 -8.01 9.19
N THR A 106 -11.10 -8.47 7.94
CA THR A 106 -11.61 -9.79 7.54
C THR A 106 -10.80 -10.92 8.21
N THR A 107 -9.48 -10.79 8.24
CA THR A 107 -8.59 -11.74 8.90
C THR A 107 -8.83 -11.78 10.41
N MET A 108 -8.99 -10.63 11.07
CA MET A 108 -9.29 -10.58 12.50
C MET A 108 -10.63 -11.22 12.84
N ARG A 109 -11.65 -11.02 12.01
CA ARG A 109 -12.94 -11.69 12.15
C ARG A 109 -12.83 -13.20 11.95
N TYR A 110 -12.07 -13.65 10.96
CA TYR A 110 -11.76 -15.06 10.72
C TYR A 110 -11.13 -15.71 11.96
N GLU A 111 -10.07 -15.11 12.51
CA GLU A 111 -9.37 -15.62 13.68
C GLU A 111 -10.26 -15.68 14.93
N ALA A 112 -11.13 -14.68 15.11
CA ALA A 112 -12.08 -14.66 16.22
C ALA A 112 -13.10 -15.77 16.11
N LEU A 113 -13.65 -16.01 14.91
CA LEU A 113 -14.65 -17.05 14.66
C LEU A 113 -14.05 -18.44 14.70
N THR A 114 -12.84 -18.65 14.21
CA THR A 114 -12.12 -19.92 14.25
C THR A 114 -11.80 -20.33 15.69
N ARG A 115 -11.49 -19.38 16.56
CA ARG A 115 -11.29 -19.61 18.00
C ARG A 115 -12.61 -20.00 18.71
N ALA A 116 -13.75 -19.53 18.22
CA ALA A 116 -15.06 -19.77 18.82
C ALA A 116 -15.75 -21.06 18.35
N ALA A 117 -15.31 -21.64 17.23
CA ALA A 117 -15.97 -22.78 16.60
C ALA A 117 -14.97 -23.75 15.95
N ASP A 118 -15.00 -25.02 16.34
CA ASP A 118 -14.04 -26.06 15.91
C ASP A 118 -14.00 -26.37 14.39
N LYS A 119 -14.86 -25.81 13.56
CA LYS A 119 -14.97 -26.18 12.13
C LYS A 119 -15.58 -25.10 11.22
N ILE A 120 -15.14 -23.87 11.25
CA ILE A 120 -15.61 -22.90 10.26
C ILE A 120 -14.46 -22.55 9.30
N THR A 121 -14.62 -22.91 8.02
CA THR A 121 -13.69 -22.55 6.95
C THR A 121 -13.98 -21.14 6.49
N TYR A 122 -13.38 -20.16 7.15
CA TYR A 122 -13.41 -18.75 6.72
C TYR A 122 -12.17 -18.41 5.92
N PHE A 123 -12.29 -17.37 5.11
CA PHE A 123 -11.22 -16.87 4.25
C PHE A 123 -10.27 -15.94 5.02
N ASP A 124 -9.02 -16.35 5.18
CA ASP A 124 -7.94 -15.52 5.72
C ASP A 124 -7.35 -14.67 4.59
N ALA A 125 -7.89 -13.47 4.42
CA ALA A 125 -7.53 -12.57 3.32
C ALA A 125 -6.06 -12.11 3.37
N GLU A 126 -5.50 -11.87 4.54
CA GLU A 126 -4.10 -11.51 4.69
C GLU A 126 -3.17 -12.64 4.25
N ARG A 127 -3.42 -13.85 4.76
CA ARG A 127 -2.62 -15.03 4.43
C ARG A 127 -2.67 -15.33 2.94
N GLU A 128 -3.85 -15.22 2.33
CA GLU A 128 -4.02 -15.47 0.89
C GLU A 128 -3.33 -14.40 0.04
N LEU A 129 -3.34 -13.14 0.47
CA LEU A 129 -2.59 -12.08 -0.20
C LEU A 129 -1.08 -12.34 -0.11
N LEU A 130 -0.57 -12.58 1.09
CA LEU A 130 0.88 -12.70 1.34
C LEU A 130 1.50 -13.97 0.76
N LYS A 131 0.72 -15.02 0.48
CA LYS A 131 1.19 -16.22 -0.24
C LYS A 131 1.46 -15.96 -1.73
N ARG A 132 0.88 -14.93 -2.33
CA ARG A 132 0.94 -14.66 -3.77
C ARG A 132 2.22 -13.96 -4.21
N VAL A 133 2.97 -13.39 -3.28
CA VAL A 133 4.20 -12.65 -3.55
C VAL A 133 5.28 -12.96 -2.52
N ASP A 134 6.52 -12.82 -2.94
CA ASP A 134 7.64 -12.78 -2.01
C ASP A 134 7.77 -11.37 -1.43
N ILE A 135 7.55 -11.22 -0.13
CA ILE A 135 7.62 -9.93 0.57
C ILE A 135 9.03 -9.29 0.46
N GLN A 136 10.08 -10.07 0.29
CA GLN A 136 11.43 -9.54 0.12
C GLN A 136 11.58 -8.90 -1.26
N LEU A 137 11.00 -9.51 -2.30
CA LEU A 137 10.97 -8.92 -3.65
C LEU A 137 10.11 -7.65 -3.68
N VAL A 138 8.98 -7.63 -2.97
CA VAL A 138 8.17 -6.41 -2.80
C VAL A 138 8.98 -5.28 -2.15
N ARG A 139 9.66 -5.58 -1.05
CA ARG A 139 10.52 -4.61 -0.36
C ARG A 139 11.69 -4.14 -1.22
N GLN A 140 12.27 -5.04 -2.01
CA GLN A 140 13.31 -4.69 -2.97
C GLN A 140 12.79 -3.73 -4.04
N ALA A 141 11.63 -4.03 -4.65
CA ALA A 141 10.99 -3.18 -5.64
C ALA A 141 10.77 -1.75 -5.09
N ILE A 142 10.20 -1.65 -3.89
CA ILE A 142 9.98 -0.37 -3.23
C ILE A 142 11.31 0.35 -2.97
N ASN A 143 12.28 -0.31 -2.32
CA ASN A 143 13.50 0.33 -1.86
C ASN A 143 14.43 0.78 -2.99
N LYS A 144 14.43 0.05 -4.10
CA LYS A 144 15.23 0.38 -5.30
C LYS A 144 14.46 1.23 -6.32
N ASN A 145 13.17 1.43 -6.11
CA ASN A 145 12.24 2.01 -7.07
C ASN A 145 12.28 1.24 -8.41
N ASP A 146 12.30 -0.09 -8.31
CA ASP A 146 12.42 -1.02 -9.43
C ASP A 146 11.04 -1.28 -10.02
N VAL A 147 10.77 -0.64 -11.16
CA VAL A 147 9.47 -0.67 -11.84
C VAL A 147 9.16 -2.07 -12.39
N ASP A 148 10.14 -2.75 -12.97
CA ASP A 148 9.94 -4.07 -13.58
C ASP A 148 9.59 -5.12 -12.50
N LEU A 149 10.32 -5.07 -11.39
CA LEU A 149 10.05 -5.95 -10.25
C LEU A 149 8.70 -5.61 -9.61
N ALA A 150 8.36 -4.32 -9.49
CA ALA A 150 7.07 -3.89 -8.97
C ALA A 150 5.91 -4.37 -9.85
N TRP A 151 6.08 -4.36 -11.17
CA TRP A 151 5.12 -4.89 -12.13
C TRP A 151 4.94 -6.40 -11.95
N LYS A 152 6.03 -7.16 -11.89
CA LYS A 152 5.99 -8.62 -11.65
C LYS A 152 5.25 -8.97 -10.35
N ASN A 153 5.51 -8.23 -9.27
CA ASN A 153 4.81 -8.41 -8.01
C ASN A 153 3.31 -8.10 -8.14
N TRP A 154 2.96 -7.03 -8.88
CA TRP A 154 1.57 -6.67 -9.14
C TRP A 154 0.82 -7.76 -9.88
N GLU A 155 1.41 -8.35 -10.93
CA GLU A 155 0.82 -9.47 -11.67
C GLU A 155 0.41 -10.63 -10.76
N GLY A 156 1.18 -10.89 -9.71
CA GLY A 156 0.88 -11.93 -8.73
C GLY A 156 -0.34 -11.65 -7.85
N VAL A 157 -0.74 -10.37 -7.68
CA VAL A 157 -1.81 -9.97 -6.75
C VAL A 157 -3.03 -9.34 -7.42
N LYS A 158 -2.97 -8.98 -8.71
CA LYS A 158 -4.07 -8.26 -9.39
C LYS A 158 -5.41 -9.00 -9.31
N ASP A 159 -5.41 -10.31 -9.47
CA ASP A 159 -6.62 -11.13 -9.41
C ASP A 159 -7.22 -11.20 -8.00
N PHE A 160 -6.38 -11.05 -6.97
CA PHE A 160 -6.85 -10.99 -5.60
C PHE A 160 -7.82 -9.84 -5.38
N PHE A 161 -7.53 -8.66 -5.93
CA PHE A 161 -8.43 -7.51 -5.84
C PHE A 161 -9.76 -7.75 -6.53
N GLN A 162 -9.74 -8.40 -7.70
CA GLN A 162 -10.94 -8.70 -8.46
C GLN A 162 -11.85 -9.72 -7.76
N THR A 163 -11.25 -10.72 -7.12
CA THR A 163 -11.97 -11.86 -6.56
C THR A 163 -12.51 -11.60 -5.15
N TYR A 164 -11.78 -10.84 -4.33
CA TYR A 164 -12.03 -10.76 -2.88
C TYR A 164 -12.50 -9.41 -2.37
N VAL A 165 -12.89 -8.52 -3.27
CA VAL A 165 -13.51 -7.26 -2.88
C VAL A 165 -15.00 -7.48 -2.65
N PRO A 166 -15.53 -7.23 -1.44
CA PRO A 166 -16.96 -7.39 -1.17
C PRO A 166 -17.81 -6.52 -2.08
N ALA A 167 -18.96 -7.04 -2.52
CA ALA A 167 -19.87 -6.37 -3.44
C ALA A 167 -20.23 -4.93 -3.04
N GLY A 168 -20.39 -4.65 -1.75
CA GLY A 168 -20.68 -3.29 -1.25
C GLY A 168 -19.53 -2.28 -1.36
N HIS A 169 -18.31 -2.74 -1.64
CA HIS A 169 -17.12 -1.91 -1.82
C HIS A 169 -16.54 -1.96 -3.24
N GLN A 170 -17.14 -2.77 -4.10
CA GLN A 170 -16.67 -3.00 -5.48
C GLN A 170 -16.59 -1.71 -6.30
N GLY A 171 -17.53 -0.78 -6.14
CA GLY A 171 -17.53 0.47 -6.88
C GLY A 171 -16.28 1.34 -6.68
N LEU A 172 -15.73 1.37 -5.46
CA LEU A 172 -14.50 2.09 -5.16
C LEU A 172 -13.24 1.36 -5.66
N SER A 173 -13.25 0.01 -5.61
CA SER A 173 -12.11 -0.81 -6.01
C SER A 173 -12.01 -0.97 -7.51
N ILE A 174 -13.13 -1.19 -8.20
CA ILE A 174 -13.19 -1.36 -9.67
C ILE A 174 -12.73 -0.08 -10.36
N ASN A 175 -13.21 1.08 -9.91
CA ASN A 175 -12.77 2.35 -10.48
C ASN A 175 -11.28 2.60 -10.26
N CYS A 176 -10.73 2.23 -9.09
CA CYS A 176 -9.32 2.37 -8.83
C CYS A 176 -8.46 1.41 -9.63
N LEU A 177 -8.91 0.16 -9.84
CA LEU A 177 -8.23 -0.82 -10.69
C LEU A 177 -8.28 -0.43 -12.16
N ASN A 178 -9.43 0.07 -12.64
CA ASN A 178 -9.57 0.57 -14.01
C ASN A 178 -8.68 1.80 -14.26
N GLU A 179 -8.57 2.70 -13.30
CA GLU A 179 -7.63 3.82 -13.39
C GLU A 179 -6.16 3.34 -13.35
N PHE A 180 -5.87 2.26 -12.64
CA PHE A 180 -4.56 1.65 -12.61
C PHE A 180 -4.22 0.93 -13.93
N GLU A 181 -5.16 0.21 -14.54
CA GLU A 181 -5.00 -0.41 -15.86
C GLU A 181 -4.80 0.63 -16.98
N PHE A 182 -5.28 1.85 -16.79
CA PHE A 182 -5.06 2.94 -17.74
C PHE A 182 -3.62 3.47 -17.76
N PHE A 183 -2.85 3.28 -16.69
CA PHE A 183 -1.47 3.78 -16.58
C PHE A 183 -0.40 2.87 -17.20
N PRO A 184 -0.52 1.53 -17.21
CA PRO A 184 0.50 0.64 -17.79
C PRO A 184 0.73 0.85 -19.28
N SER A 185 -0.32 1.11 -20.05
CA SER A 185 -0.21 1.37 -21.49
C SER A 185 0.65 2.60 -21.83
N ARG A 186 0.68 3.60 -20.94
CA ARG A 186 1.55 4.78 -21.08
C ARG A 186 2.99 4.55 -20.61
N ILE A 187 3.25 3.52 -19.82
CA ILE A 187 4.60 3.15 -19.39
C ILE A 187 5.30 2.37 -20.52
N GLN A 188 4.58 1.52 -21.22
CA GLN A 188 5.11 0.72 -22.34
C GLN A 188 5.46 1.57 -23.58
N GLU A 189 4.71 2.65 -23.84
CA GLU A 189 4.95 3.51 -25.00
C GLU A 189 6.19 4.43 -24.90
N LYS A 190 6.82 4.53 -23.75
CA LYS A 190 8.03 5.35 -23.55
C LYS A 190 9.30 4.56 -23.25
N GLY A 191 9.26 3.25 -23.42
CA GLY A 191 10.38 2.33 -23.28
C GLY A 191 10.96 1.85 -24.60
N MET A 192 10.66 2.52 -25.71
CA MET A 192 11.33 2.36 -27.00
C MET A 192 12.11 3.63 -27.37
#